data_9566d629910e535c2b7463dd8ecc834d
#
_entry.id   9566d629910e535c2b7463dd8ecc834d
#
_cell.length_a   1.000
_cell.length_b   1.000
_cell.length_c   1.000
_cell.angle_alpha   90.00
_cell.angle_beta   90.00
_cell.angle_gamma   90.00
#
_symmetry.space_group_name_H-M   'P 1'
#
loop_
_entity.id
_entity.type
_entity.pdbx_description
1 polymer ?
#
loop_
_entity_poly.entity_id
_entity_poly.type
_entity_poly.pdbx_seq_one_letter_code
_entity_poly.pdbx_strand_id
1 'polypeptide(L)'
;VILNGGRAVHYPCRAQDGFLPDPDAVEALITPRTRALVVINPNNPTGAVYPRELLARLAAIAARHRLVLMSDEIYDGILYDEAPFEPIAALAQDTVCLSFGGLSKVHRACGWRVGWMSLSGAVERAADYLHGLVLLAALRLCSNVPGQWAIVPALTGPDTISALTRPGGLCLVETQVVP
;
A
#
# COMPACT_ATOMS: atom_id res chain seq x y z
N VAL A 1 -0.70 11.36 10.66
CA VAL A 1 0.65 11.76 11.10
C VAL A 1 0.55 12.95 12.05
N ILE A 2 0.04 14.09 11.58
CA ILE A 2 0.00 15.36 12.36
C ILE A 2 -0.79 15.22 13.65
N LEU A 3 -1.98 14.60 13.62
CA LEU A 3 -2.84 14.38 14.80
C LEU A 3 -2.13 13.64 15.96
N ASN A 4 -1.12 12.84 15.64
CA ASN A 4 -0.32 12.10 16.63
C ASN A 4 1.07 12.72 16.85
N GLY A 5 1.22 14.04 16.59
CA GLY A 5 2.46 14.77 16.83
C GLY A 5 3.58 14.52 15.82
N GLY A 6 3.31 13.75 14.75
CA GLY A 6 4.27 13.51 13.69
C GLY A 6 4.32 14.64 12.65
N ARG A 7 5.44 14.72 11.93
CA ARG A 7 5.60 15.62 10.79
C ARG A 7 5.63 14.83 9.49
N ALA A 8 4.75 15.16 8.54
CA ALA A 8 4.82 14.66 7.19
C ALA A 8 5.83 15.50 6.38
N VAL A 9 6.73 14.82 5.68
CA VAL A 9 7.65 15.41 4.71
C VAL A 9 7.36 14.73 3.37
N HIS A 10 7.04 15.53 2.37
CA HIS A 10 6.67 15.03 1.05
C HIS A 10 7.88 15.03 0.12
N TYR A 11 8.12 13.93 -0.56
CA TYR A 11 9.06 13.85 -1.67
C TYR A 11 8.32 14.12 -2.99
N PRO A 12 8.99 14.77 -3.97
CA PRO A 12 8.35 15.13 -5.22
C PRO A 12 8.20 13.93 -6.15
N CYS A 13 7.02 13.82 -6.79
CA CYS A 13 6.76 12.94 -7.93
C CYS A 13 6.26 13.81 -9.08
N ARG A 14 7.13 14.16 -10.02
CA ARG A 14 6.85 15.17 -11.05
C ARG A 14 6.29 14.54 -12.31
N ALA A 15 5.39 15.24 -13.00
CA ALA A 15 4.80 14.77 -14.26
C ALA A 15 5.85 14.49 -15.35
N GLN A 16 6.89 15.32 -15.44
CA GLN A 16 7.99 15.15 -16.39
C GLN A 16 8.80 13.85 -16.15
N ASP A 17 8.76 13.31 -14.94
CA ASP A 17 9.44 12.08 -14.53
C ASP A 17 8.45 10.89 -14.46
N GLY A 18 7.30 11.00 -15.15
CA GLY A 18 6.23 9.99 -15.12
C GLY A 18 5.61 9.79 -13.73
N PHE A 19 5.66 10.81 -12.88
CA PHE A 19 5.24 10.77 -11.47
C PHE A 19 5.99 9.75 -10.61
N LEU A 20 7.17 9.34 -11.05
CA LEU A 20 8.06 8.49 -10.25
C LEU A 20 8.89 9.34 -9.29
N PRO A 21 9.10 8.89 -8.04
CA PRO A 21 10.01 9.55 -7.12
C PRO A 21 11.48 9.32 -7.54
N ASP A 22 12.30 10.35 -7.37
CA ASP A 22 13.75 10.19 -7.45
C ASP A 22 14.28 9.67 -6.11
N PRO A 23 14.88 8.47 -6.06
CA PRO A 23 15.39 7.89 -4.82
C PRO A 23 16.45 8.76 -4.13
N ASP A 24 17.28 9.47 -4.88
CA ASP A 24 18.33 10.32 -4.28
C ASP A 24 17.69 11.54 -3.62
N ALA A 25 16.66 12.12 -4.23
CA ALA A 25 15.87 13.19 -3.63
C ALA A 25 15.10 12.70 -2.38
N VAL A 26 14.57 11.47 -2.41
CA VAL A 26 13.93 10.85 -1.22
C VAL A 26 14.95 10.71 -0.09
N GLU A 27 16.13 10.16 -0.37
CA GLU A 27 17.18 9.95 0.63
C GLU A 27 17.67 11.27 1.25
N ALA A 28 17.80 12.32 0.44
CA ALA A 28 18.22 13.65 0.90
C ALA A 28 17.25 14.29 1.93
N LEU A 29 15.99 13.86 1.98
CA LEU A 29 14.99 14.33 2.93
C LEU A 29 15.06 13.60 4.29
N ILE A 30 15.82 12.50 4.37
CA ILE A 30 15.91 11.70 5.58
C ILE A 30 16.76 12.41 6.63
N THR A 31 16.29 12.37 7.85
CA THR A 31 16.96 12.93 9.02
C THR A 31 17.00 11.90 10.15
N PRO A 32 17.79 12.09 11.21
CA PRO A 32 17.77 11.19 12.37
C PRO A 32 16.40 11.06 13.06
N ARG A 33 15.46 11.97 12.77
CA ARG A 33 14.08 11.92 13.28
C ARG A 33 13.11 11.20 12.34
N THR A 34 13.51 10.86 11.12
CA THR A 34 12.68 10.10 10.19
C THR A 34 12.43 8.70 10.75
N ARG A 35 11.20 8.21 10.68
CA ARG A 35 10.78 6.90 11.23
C ARG A 35 10.21 5.96 10.18
N ALA A 36 9.60 6.51 9.14
CA ALA A 36 8.97 5.71 8.11
C ALA A 36 9.13 6.35 6.74
N LEU A 37 9.18 5.51 5.72
CA LEU A 37 9.03 5.86 4.31
C LEU A 37 7.71 5.29 3.84
N VAL A 38 6.83 6.13 3.27
CA VAL A 38 5.53 5.72 2.73
C VAL A 38 5.63 5.67 1.22
N VAL A 39 5.23 4.54 0.64
CA VAL A 39 5.13 4.32 -0.81
C VAL A 39 3.68 3.99 -1.13
N ILE A 40 3.13 4.58 -2.18
CA ILE A 40 1.79 4.28 -2.70
C ILE A 40 1.98 3.74 -4.12
N ASN A 41 1.77 2.43 -4.32
CA ASN A 41 2.01 1.77 -5.60
C ASN A 41 0.98 0.65 -5.86
N PRO A 42 0.18 0.74 -6.92
CA PRO A 42 0.05 1.85 -7.88
C PRO A 42 -0.36 3.16 -7.23
N ASN A 43 0.12 4.28 -7.76
CA ASN A 43 0.00 5.58 -7.11
C ASN A 43 -1.39 6.22 -7.31
N ASN A 44 -1.93 6.74 -6.24
CA ASN A 44 -3.11 7.61 -6.26
C ASN A 44 -2.66 9.06 -5.98
N PRO A 45 -2.97 10.05 -6.84
CA PRO A 45 -3.94 10.01 -7.94
C PRO A 45 -3.35 9.77 -9.34
N THR A 46 -2.04 9.59 -9.49
CA THR A 46 -1.36 9.65 -10.80
C THR A 46 -1.53 8.38 -11.65
N GLY A 47 -1.83 7.24 -11.01
CA GLY A 47 -1.86 5.93 -11.67
C GLY A 47 -0.48 5.35 -12.00
N ALA A 48 0.60 6.02 -11.62
CA ALA A 48 1.95 5.53 -11.87
C ALA A 48 2.19 4.19 -11.17
N VAL A 49 2.74 3.22 -11.90
CA VAL A 49 3.21 1.94 -11.37
C VAL A 49 4.72 1.99 -11.28
N TYR A 50 5.25 1.78 -10.09
CA TYR A 50 6.68 1.92 -9.85
C TYR A 50 7.43 0.68 -10.34
N PRO A 51 8.47 0.83 -11.18
CA PRO A 51 9.25 -0.30 -11.67
C PRO A 51 10.06 -0.94 -10.53
N ARG A 52 10.38 -2.23 -10.70
CA ARG A 52 11.11 -3.06 -9.74
C ARG A 52 12.39 -2.39 -9.23
N GLU A 53 13.17 -1.80 -10.13
CA GLU A 53 14.45 -1.16 -9.82
C GLU A 53 14.26 0.03 -8.88
N LEU A 54 13.22 0.81 -9.09
CA LEU A 54 12.85 1.94 -8.22
C LEU A 54 12.43 1.45 -6.84
N LEU A 55 11.56 0.44 -6.79
CA LEU A 55 11.11 -0.16 -5.52
C LEU A 55 12.28 -0.75 -4.73
N ALA A 56 13.21 -1.44 -5.41
CA ALA A 56 14.41 -1.99 -4.78
C ALA A 56 15.30 -0.89 -4.18
N ARG A 57 15.48 0.24 -4.88
CA ARG A 57 16.23 1.38 -4.36
C ARG A 57 15.56 1.99 -3.13
N LEU A 58 14.24 2.16 -3.15
CA LEU A 58 13.48 2.69 -2.00
C LEU A 58 13.55 1.74 -0.80
N ALA A 59 13.46 0.43 -1.02
CA ALA A 59 13.61 -0.58 0.03
C ALA A 59 15.03 -0.55 0.63
N ALA A 60 16.06 -0.44 -0.20
CA ALA A 60 17.45 -0.33 0.24
C ALA A 60 17.71 0.95 1.07
N ILE A 61 17.11 2.08 0.69
CA ILE A 61 17.15 3.33 1.46
C ILE A 61 16.50 3.12 2.83
N ALA A 62 15.29 2.53 2.86
CA ALA A 62 14.60 2.26 4.12
C ALA A 62 15.42 1.36 5.05
N ALA A 63 16.06 0.31 4.52
CA ALA A 63 16.94 -0.58 5.27
C ALA A 63 18.18 0.15 5.83
N ARG A 64 18.87 0.92 4.98
CA ARG A 64 20.09 1.68 5.35
C ARG A 64 19.83 2.66 6.48
N HIS A 65 18.70 3.35 6.44
CA HIS A 65 18.31 4.35 7.43
C HIS A 65 17.43 3.77 8.56
N ARG A 66 17.22 2.45 8.60
CA ARG A 66 16.40 1.75 9.61
C ARG A 66 14.99 2.31 9.73
N LEU A 67 14.40 2.65 8.60
CA LEU A 67 13.02 3.15 8.53
C LEU A 67 12.03 1.99 8.46
N VAL A 68 10.83 2.21 8.96
CA VAL A 68 9.70 1.35 8.62
C VAL A 68 9.24 1.72 7.20
N LEU A 69 9.15 0.73 6.33
CA LEU A 69 8.58 0.89 4.99
C LEU A 69 7.08 0.62 5.05
N MET A 70 6.28 1.58 4.64
CA MET A 70 4.82 1.47 4.61
C MET A 70 4.37 1.54 3.16
N SER A 71 3.75 0.46 2.64
CA SER A 71 3.28 0.37 1.26
C SER A 71 1.77 0.32 1.19
N ASP A 72 1.17 1.33 0.59
CA ASP A 72 -0.25 1.29 0.24
C ASP A 72 -0.40 0.68 -1.16
N GLU A 73 -0.88 -0.55 -1.20
CA GLU A 73 -1.02 -1.36 -2.40
C GLU A 73 -2.51 -1.61 -2.74
N ILE A 74 -3.40 -0.73 -2.28
CA ILE A 74 -4.85 -0.89 -2.44
C ILE A 74 -5.33 -0.97 -3.90
N TYR A 75 -4.49 -0.56 -4.85
CA TYR A 75 -4.76 -0.56 -6.30
C TYR A 75 -4.02 -1.67 -7.06
N ASP A 76 -3.42 -2.65 -6.38
CA ASP A 76 -2.58 -3.72 -6.94
C ASP A 76 -3.20 -4.51 -8.11
N GLY A 77 -4.52 -4.66 -8.11
CA GLY A 77 -5.29 -5.31 -9.18
C GLY A 77 -5.89 -4.35 -10.21
N ILE A 78 -5.63 -3.03 -10.13
CA ILE A 78 -6.12 -2.04 -11.11
C ILE A 78 -4.92 -1.54 -11.92
N LEU A 79 -4.54 -2.34 -12.91
CA LEU A 79 -3.38 -2.10 -13.76
C LEU A 79 -3.84 -1.90 -15.21
N TYR A 80 -3.22 -0.97 -15.92
CA TYR A 80 -3.48 -0.68 -17.32
C TYR A 80 -2.22 -0.98 -18.15
N ASP A 81 -2.42 -1.22 -19.45
CA ASP A 81 -1.34 -1.45 -20.42
C ASP A 81 -0.36 -2.56 -20.01
N GLU A 82 -0.88 -3.60 -19.33
CA GLU A 82 -0.08 -4.75 -18.83
C GLU A 82 1.10 -4.32 -17.95
N ALA A 83 0.99 -3.17 -17.27
CA ALA A 83 2.03 -2.69 -16.38
C ALA A 83 2.37 -3.73 -15.31
N PRO A 84 3.63 -4.13 -15.15
CA PRO A 84 4.01 -5.13 -14.16
C PRO A 84 3.92 -4.53 -12.76
N PHE A 85 3.09 -5.10 -11.91
CA PHE A 85 3.05 -4.77 -10.49
C PHE A 85 3.91 -5.76 -9.70
N GLU A 86 4.72 -5.23 -8.80
CA GLU A 86 5.45 -6.03 -7.83
C GLU A 86 5.24 -5.43 -6.43
N PRO A 87 4.84 -6.24 -5.44
CA PRO A 87 4.74 -5.78 -4.06
C PRO A 87 6.14 -5.47 -3.51
N ILE A 88 6.30 -4.29 -2.91
CA ILE A 88 7.61 -3.87 -2.39
C ILE A 88 8.12 -4.79 -1.28
N ALA A 89 7.21 -5.48 -0.60
CA ALA A 89 7.52 -6.48 0.42
C ALA A 89 8.46 -7.59 -0.09
N ALA A 90 8.36 -7.96 -1.38
CA ALA A 90 9.25 -8.96 -1.99
C ALA A 90 10.72 -8.48 -2.05
N LEU A 91 10.94 -7.17 -2.01
CA LEU A 91 12.25 -6.52 -2.13
C LEU A 91 12.77 -5.97 -0.78
N ALA A 92 11.93 -5.94 0.26
CA ALA A 92 12.21 -5.26 1.54
C ALA A 92 12.62 -6.24 2.65
N GLN A 93 13.55 -7.18 2.36
CA GLN A 93 13.92 -8.24 3.31
C GLN A 93 14.66 -7.72 4.54
N ASP A 94 15.43 -6.64 4.40
CA ASP A 94 16.31 -6.10 5.45
C ASP A 94 15.67 -4.97 6.27
N THR A 95 14.39 -4.68 6.04
CA THR A 95 13.64 -3.67 6.80
C THR A 95 12.25 -4.16 7.16
N VAL A 96 11.66 -3.55 8.19
CA VAL A 96 10.25 -3.80 8.54
C VAL A 96 9.37 -3.20 7.46
N CYS A 97 8.57 -4.03 6.79
CA CYS A 97 7.64 -3.60 5.77
C CYS A 97 6.20 -3.88 6.18
N LEU A 98 5.37 -2.84 6.12
CA LEU A 98 3.93 -2.89 6.33
C LEU A 98 3.24 -2.68 4.98
N SER A 99 2.61 -3.72 4.43
CA SER A 99 1.82 -3.61 3.20
C SER A 99 0.34 -3.56 3.53
N PHE A 100 -0.37 -2.59 2.95
CA PHE A 100 -1.79 -2.36 3.16
C PHE A 100 -2.58 -2.73 1.91
N GLY A 101 -3.62 -3.53 2.09
CA GLY A 101 -4.55 -3.91 1.04
C GLY A 101 -5.99 -3.91 1.55
N GLY A 102 -6.94 -4.18 0.66
CA GLY A 102 -8.34 -4.23 1.06
C GLY A 102 -9.30 -4.43 -0.11
N LEU A 103 -10.56 -4.63 0.23
CA LEU A 103 -11.63 -4.89 -0.75
C LEU A 103 -12.21 -3.61 -1.38
N SER A 104 -11.80 -2.44 -0.91
CA SER A 104 -12.45 -1.17 -1.27
C SER A 104 -12.30 -0.80 -2.75
N LYS A 105 -11.17 -1.10 -3.38
CA LYS A 105 -10.83 -0.61 -4.73
C LYS A 105 -10.96 -1.71 -5.77
N VAL A 106 -10.08 -2.69 -5.77
CA VAL A 106 -10.09 -3.79 -6.74
C VAL A 106 -11.44 -4.51 -6.76
N HIS A 107 -12.05 -4.74 -5.60
CA HIS A 107 -13.31 -5.45 -5.46
C HIS A 107 -14.53 -4.53 -5.35
N ARG A 108 -14.38 -3.21 -5.48
CA ARG A 108 -15.44 -2.18 -5.36
C ARG A 108 -16.31 -2.30 -4.10
N ALA A 109 -15.77 -2.86 -3.04
CA ALA A 109 -16.49 -3.10 -1.78
C ALA A 109 -16.19 -2.03 -0.73
N CYS A 110 -16.18 -0.75 -1.11
CA CYS A 110 -15.84 0.37 -0.22
C CYS A 110 -16.70 0.43 1.05
N GLY A 111 -18.00 0.14 0.91
CA GLY A 111 -18.96 0.15 2.01
C GLY A 111 -18.75 -0.97 3.04
N TRP A 112 -18.08 -2.03 2.68
CA TRP A 112 -17.84 -3.17 3.57
C TRP A 112 -16.77 -2.91 4.62
N ARG A 113 -15.97 -1.87 4.44
CA ARG A 113 -14.92 -1.45 5.38
C ARG A 113 -13.97 -2.58 5.76
N VAL A 114 -13.46 -3.31 4.78
CA VAL A 114 -12.55 -4.45 4.95
C VAL A 114 -11.19 -4.12 4.34
N GLY A 115 -10.16 -4.27 5.14
CA GLY A 115 -8.77 -4.15 4.74
C GLY A 115 -7.88 -5.00 5.64
N TRP A 116 -6.67 -5.17 5.22
CA TRP A 116 -5.63 -5.90 5.95
C TRP A 116 -4.31 -5.15 5.92
N MET A 117 -3.46 -5.50 6.84
CA MET A 117 -2.07 -5.13 6.88
C MET A 117 -1.24 -6.40 7.00
N SER A 118 -0.29 -6.60 6.11
CA SER A 118 0.72 -7.64 6.22
C SER A 118 2.03 -7.07 6.74
N LEU A 119 2.74 -7.86 7.53
CA LEU A 119 4.06 -7.53 8.07
C LEU A 119 5.08 -8.48 7.45
N SER A 120 6.17 -7.92 6.95
CA SER A 120 7.25 -8.69 6.30
C SER A 120 8.62 -8.06 6.52
N GLY A 121 9.66 -8.71 5.99
CA GLY A 121 11.05 -8.28 6.15
C GLY A 121 11.58 -8.55 7.55
N ALA A 122 12.32 -7.63 8.14
CA ALA A 122 12.96 -7.74 9.46
C ALA A 122 11.95 -7.64 10.62
N VAL A 123 10.96 -8.54 10.65
CA VAL A 123 9.79 -8.50 11.56
C VAL A 123 10.21 -8.59 13.04
N GLU A 124 11.31 -9.26 13.33
CA GLU A 124 11.86 -9.39 14.69
C GLU A 124 12.19 -8.02 15.34
N ARG A 125 12.44 -7.00 14.51
CA ARG A 125 12.69 -5.62 14.98
C ARG A 125 11.41 -4.88 15.34
N ALA A 126 10.25 -5.44 15.05
CA ALA A 126 8.94 -4.83 15.25
C ALA A 126 8.12 -5.55 16.35
N ALA A 127 8.71 -6.40 17.18
CA ALA A 127 8.00 -7.22 18.16
C ALA A 127 7.13 -6.38 19.10
N ASP A 128 7.66 -5.31 19.67
CA ASP A 128 6.91 -4.41 20.56
C ASP A 128 5.78 -3.67 19.83
N TYR A 129 6.02 -3.28 18.59
CA TYR A 129 5.00 -2.66 17.76
C TYR A 129 3.86 -3.63 17.46
N LEU A 130 4.17 -4.88 17.11
CA LEU A 130 3.19 -5.94 16.91
C LEU A 130 2.36 -6.18 18.17
N HIS A 131 3.02 -6.25 19.32
CA HIS A 131 2.33 -6.39 20.60
C HIS A 131 1.35 -5.23 20.82
N GLY A 132 1.77 -4.00 20.56
CA GLY A 132 0.90 -2.82 20.63
C GLY A 132 -0.31 -2.89 19.68
N LEU A 133 -0.12 -3.39 18.46
CA LEU A 133 -1.21 -3.59 17.49
C LEU A 133 -2.21 -4.65 17.98
N VAL A 134 -1.74 -5.77 18.55
CA VAL A 134 -2.60 -6.80 19.13
C VAL A 134 -3.42 -6.26 20.28
N LEU A 135 -2.82 -5.46 21.15
CA LEU A 135 -3.54 -4.80 22.26
C LEU A 135 -4.62 -3.85 21.74
N LEU A 136 -4.32 -3.02 20.72
CA LEU A 136 -5.31 -2.14 20.10
C LEU A 136 -6.44 -2.92 19.42
N ALA A 137 -6.13 -4.03 18.76
CA ALA A 137 -7.12 -4.92 18.17
C ALA A 137 -8.02 -5.55 19.24
N ALA A 138 -7.46 -5.96 20.37
CA ALA A 138 -8.20 -6.50 21.50
C ALA A 138 -9.19 -5.49 22.13
N LEU A 139 -8.84 -4.19 22.13
CA LEU A 139 -9.77 -3.14 22.60
C LEU A 139 -11.02 -3.02 21.71
N ARG A 140 -10.90 -3.32 20.42
CA ARG A 140 -12.04 -3.36 19.51
C ARG A 140 -12.82 -4.67 19.58
N LEU A 141 -12.28 -5.72 20.16
CA LEU A 141 -12.78 -7.11 20.27
C LEU A 141 -12.75 -7.85 18.91
N CYS A 142 -13.46 -7.38 17.91
CA CYS A 142 -13.47 -7.99 16.57
C CYS A 142 -13.66 -6.93 15.49
N SER A 143 -13.16 -7.21 14.30
CA SER A 143 -13.48 -6.41 13.12
C SER A 143 -14.80 -6.88 12.49
N ASN A 144 -15.22 -6.24 11.40
CA ASN A 144 -16.45 -6.58 10.68
C ASN A 144 -16.45 -8.06 10.25
N VAL A 145 -17.16 -8.91 10.99
CA VAL A 145 -17.19 -10.36 10.76
C VAL A 145 -17.74 -10.74 9.37
N PRO A 146 -18.88 -10.22 8.90
CA PRO A 146 -19.34 -10.51 7.54
C PRO A 146 -18.32 -10.12 6.47
N GLY A 147 -17.64 -8.99 6.65
CA GLY A 147 -16.61 -8.54 5.73
C GLY A 147 -15.39 -9.45 5.69
N GLN A 148 -14.98 -10.02 6.81
CA GLN A 148 -13.86 -10.97 6.87
C GLN A 148 -14.12 -12.23 6.04
N TRP A 149 -15.35 -12.74 6.04
CA TRP A 149 -15.76 -13.89 5.23
C TRP A 149 -15.69 -13.61 3.73
N ALA A 150 -15.75 -12.35 3.32
CA ALA A 150 -15.63 -11.95 1.93
C ALA A 150 -14.18 -11.92 1.41
N ILE A 151 -13.17 -11.91 2.30
CA ILE A 151 -11.76 -11.76 1.89
C ILE A 151 -11.32 -12.94 1.02
N VAL A 152 -11.48 -14.18 1.50
CA VAL A 152 -11.02 -15.37 0.78
C VAL A 152 -11.73 -15.50 -0.58
N PRO A 153 -13.07 -15.45 -0.68
CA PRO A 153 -13.73 -15.49 -1.98
C PRO A 153 -13.32 -14.36 -2.93
N ALA A 154 -13.05 -13.16 -2.40
CA ALA A 154 -12.61 -12.03 -3.21
C ALA A 154 -11.20 -12.24 -3.78
N LEU A 155 -10.29 -12.83 -3.01
CA LEU A 155 -8.91 -13.04 -3.43
C LEU A 155 -8.71 -14.31 -4.28
N THR A 156 -9.57 -15.32 -4.12
CA THR A 156 -9.42 -16.62 -4.78
C THR A 156 -10.52 -16.90 -5.81
N GLY A 157 -11.52 -16.05 -5.90
CA GLY A 157 -12.64 -16.18 -6.83
C GLY A 157 -12.22 -15.91 -8.28
N PRO A 158 -13.15 -16.16 -9.23
CA PRO A 158 -12.92 -15.83 -10.64
C PRO A 158 -12.68 -14.32 -10.79
N ASP A 159 -11.99 -13.97 -11.87
CA ASP A 159 -11.60 -12.61 -12.20
C ASP A 159 -12.67 -11.57 -11.88
N THR A 160 -12.31 -10.63 -11.07
CA THR A 160 -13.14 -9.53 -10.63
C THR A 160 -13.01 -8.35 -11.61
N ILE A 161 -13.02 -7.15 -11.09
CA ILE A 161 -13.03 -5.93 -11.87
C ILE A 161 -11.78 -5.68 -12.71
N SER A 162 -10.63 -6.27 -12.34
CA SER A 162 -9.41 -6.15 -13.12
C SER A 162 -9.57 -6.67 -14.55
N ALA A 163 -10.37 -7.72 -14.74
CA ALA A 163 -10.72 -8.22 -16.07
C ALA A 163 -11.60 -7.25 -16.87
N LEU A 164 -12.43 -6.48 -16.17
CA LEU A 164 -13.34 -5.49 -16.79
C LEU A 164 -12.64 -4.16 -17.11
N THR A 165 -11.51 -3.88 -16.48
CA THR A 165 -10.74 -2.64 -16.68
C THR A 165 -9.60 -2.79 -17.69
N ARG A 166 -9.35 -4.00 -18.22
CA ARG A 166 -8.40 -4.22 -19.30
C ARG A 166 -8.84 -3.51 -20.59
N PRO A 167 -7.91 -3.09 -21.46
CA PRO A 167 -8.24 -2.52 -22.76
C PRO A 167 -9.22 -3.42 -23.53
N GLY A 168 -10.40 -2.90 -23.89
CA GLY A 168 -11.49 -3.65 -24.51
C GLY A 168 -12.54 -4.20 -23.54
N GLY A 169 -12.35 -4.10 -22.23
CA GLY A 169 -13.35 -4.42 -21.22
C GLY A 169 -14.41 -3.32 -21.08
N LEU A 170 -15.68 -3.70 -20.96
CA LEU A 170 -16.78 -2.79 -20.69
C LEU A 170 -16.84 -2.48 -19.20
N CYS A 171 -16.44 -1.29 -18.78
CA CYS A 171 -16.62 -0.85 -17.40
C CYS A 171 -17.97 -0.14 -17.25
N LEU A 172 -18.94 -0.85 -16.65
CA LEU A 172 -20.18 -0.22 -16.20
C LEU A 172 -19.92 0.40 -14.82
N VAL A 173 -19.76 1.71 -14.78
CA VAL A 173 -19.65 2.45 -13.51
C VAL A 173 -21.06 2.77 -13.04
N GLU A 174 -21.55 2.04 -12.05
CA GLU A 174 -22.73 2.44 -11.31
C GLU A 174 -22.34 3.55 -10.32
N THR A 175 -22.67 4.79 -10.66
CA THR A 175 -22.57 5.89 -9.72
C THR A 175 -23.81 5.84 -8.83
N GLN A 176 -23.70 5.25 -7.66
CA GLN A 176 -24.70 5.48 -6.62
C GLN A 176 -24.52 6.91 -6.10
N VAL A 177 -25.41 7.79 -6.55
CA VAL A 177 -25.64 9.07 -5.86
C VAL A 177 -26.46 8.71 -4.62
N VAL A 178 -25.81 8.70 -3.47
CA VAL A 178 -26.50 8.61 -2.19
C VAL A 178 -27.05 10.02 -1.91
N PRO A 179 -28.35 10.18 -1.68
CA PRO A 179 -28.98 11.45 -1.33
C PRO A 179 -28.50 12.00 0.02
#